data_13ceb2d76a67fbdf7ceb1bb919644d3f
#
_entry.id   13ceb2d76a67fbdf7ceb1bb919644d3f
#
_cell.length_a   1.000
_cell.length_b   1.000
_cell.length_c   1.000
_cell.angle_alpha   90.00
_cell.angle_beta   90.00
_cell.angle_gamma   90.00
#
_symmetry.space_group_name_H-M   'P 1'
#
loop_
_entity.id
_entity.type
_entity.pdbx_description
1 polymer ?
#
loop_
_entity_poly.entity_id
_entity_poly.type
_entity_poly.pdbx_seq_one_letter_code
_entity_poly.pdbx_strand_id
1 'polypeptide(L)' 'MSRMLVWIEKERFRGFGCSECDWRFRPSGAPIGNSFDEMLRSFELQRDKEFTAHVCADHLPKKAR' A
#
# COMPACT_ATOMS: atom_id res chain seq x y z
N MET A 1 10.93 -4.74 14.83
CA MET A 1 11.08 -5.21 13.46
C MET A 1 10.55 -4.20 12.48
N SER A 2 11.26 -4.02 11.39
CA SER A 2 10.88 -3.03 10.41
C SER A 2 9.88 -3.62 9.42
N ARG A 3 8.82 -2.88 9.19
CA ARG A 3 7.89 -3.26 8.13
C ARG A 3 8.29 -2.53 6.85
N MET A 4 7.94 -3.12 5.73
CA MET A 4 8.32 -2.58 4.43
C MET A 4 7.15 -2.68 3.48
N LEU A 5 7.11 -1.73 2.54
CA LEU A 5 6.19 -1.85 1.42
C LEU A 5 6.71 -2.93 0.49
N VAL A 6 5.82 -3.84 0.11
CA VAL A 6 6.18 -4.91 -0.81
C VAL A 6 5.13 -4.98 -1.91
N TRP A 7 5.56 -5.44 -3.08
CA TRP A 7 4.63 -5.64 -4.17
C TRP A 7 3.96 -6.99 -4.00
N ILE A 8 2.63 -6.99 -4.09
CA ILE A 8 1.84 -8.20 -3.95
C ILE A 8 1.17 -8.48 -5.27
N GLU A 9 1.34 -9.70 -5.77
CA GLU A 9 0.74 -10.08 -7.03
C GLU A 9 0.00 -11.39 -6.84
N LYS A 10 -1.32 -11.30 -6.85
CA LYS A 10 -2.19 -12.45 -6.70
C LYS A 10 -3.26 -12.40 -7.77
N GLU A 11 -4.05 -13.45 -7.87
CA GLU A 11 -5.07 -13.53 -8.91
C GLU A 11 -6.03 -12.35 -8.87
N ARG A 12 -6.39 -11.90 -7.68
CA ARG A 12 -7.42 -10.87 -7.54
C ARG A 12 -6.89 -9.56 -7.00
N PHE A 13 -5.59 -9.47 -6.82
CA PHE A 13 -5.02 -8.24 -6.29
C PHE A 13 -3.60 -8.06 -6.78
N ARG A 14 -3.31 -6.87 -7.28
CA ARG A 14 -1.95 -6.47 -7.64
C ARG A 14 -1.74 -5.09 -7.08
N GLY A 15 -0.72 -4.94 -6.25
CA GLY A 15 -0.44 -3.65 -5.67
C GLY A 15 0.49 -3.78 -4.50
N PHE A 16 0.57 -2.71 -3.74
CA PHE A 16 1.47 -2.65 -2.61
C PHE A 16 0.79 -3.08 -1.34
N GLY A 17 1.55 -3.66 -0.45
CA GLY A 17 1.06 -4.06 0.84
C GLY A 17 2.17 -4.03 1.86
N CYS A 18 1.83 -4.42 3.09
CA CYS A 18 2.79 -4.46 4.18
C CYS A 18 3.46 -5.82 4.23
N SER A 19 4.74 -5.83 4.57
CA SER A 19 5.48 -7.08 4.69
C SER A 19 5.15 -7.83 5.97
N GLU A 20 4.56 -7.16 6.96
CA GLU A 20 4.36 -7.74 8.27
C GLU A 20 2.91 -8.05 8.59
N CYS A 21 1.96 -7.47 7.87
CA CYS A 21 0.56 -7.70 8.13
C CYS A 21 -0.23 -7.75 6.83
N ASP A 22 -1.53 -7.87 6.94
CA ASP A 22 -2.41 -8.05 5.79
C ASP A 22 -2.84 -6.72 5.18
N TRP A 23 -2.27 -5.62 5.61
CA TRP A 23 -2.62 -4.32 5.04
C TRP A 23 -2.25 -4.27 3.56
N ARG A 24 -3.14 -3.70 2.78
CA ARG A 24 -2.93 -3.50 1.35
C ARG A 24 -3.32 -2.08 0.99
N PHE A 25 -2.53 -1.48 0.11
CA PHE A 25 -2.83 -0.14 -0.34
C PHE A 25 -3.95 -0.18 -1.37
N ARG A 26 -4.98 0.59 -1.12
CA ARG A 26 -6.09 0.73 -2.04
C ARG A 26 -6.28 2.22 -2.34
N PRO A 27 -5.85 2.66 -3.51
CA PRO A 27 -6.03 4.07 -3.84
C PRO A 27 -7.51 4.40 -3.92
N SER A 28 -7.89 5.54 -3.35
CA SER A 28 -9.26 5.99 -3.43
C SER A 28 -9.35 7.15 -4.39
N GLY A 29 -10.28 7.04 -5.32
CA GLY A 29 -10.51 8.09 -6.27
C GLY A 29 -9.54 8.07 -7.43
N ALA A 30 -9.71 9.01 -8.32
CA ALA A 30 -8.86 9.12 -9.49
C ALA A 30 -7.52 9.75 -9.12
N PRO A 31 -6.45 9.40 -9.84
CA PRO A 31 -5.17 10.07 -9.62
C PRO A 31 -5.29 11.56 -9.91
N ILE A 32 -4.55 12.35 -9.15
CA ILE A 32 -4.56 13.79 -9.29
C ILE A 32 -3.31 14.22 -10.02
N GLY A 33 -3.46 14.98 -11.10
CA GLY A 33 -2.32 15.46 -11.86
C GLY A 33 -2.68 15.72 -13.30
N ASN A 34 -1.87 16.54 -13.95
CA ASN A 34 -2.09 16.90 -15.36
C ASN A 34 -1.24 16.07 -16.30
N SER A 35 -0.32 15.29 -15.77
CA SER A 35 0.54 14.44 -16.57
C SER A 35 0.72 13.12 -15.87
N PHE A 36 1.24 12.15 -16.61
CA PHE A 36 1.47 10.83 -16.03
C PHE A 36 2.44 10.91 -14.84
N ASP A 37 3.48 11.73 -14.97
CA ASP A 37 4.46 11.88 -13.90
C ASP A 37 3.82 12.44 -12.64
N GLU A 38 2.93 13.42 -12.79
CA GLU A 38 2.26 14.00 -11.64
C GLU A 38 1.31 13.02 -11.00
N MET A 39 0.60 12.26 -11.81
CA MET A 39 -0.32 11.26 -11.29
C MET A 39 0.43 10.17 -10.53
N LEU A 40 1.56 9.76 -11.07
CA LEU A 40 2.37 8.74 -10.40
C LEU A 40 2.92 9.25 -9.07
N ARG A 41 3.34 10.53 -9.06
CA ARG A 41 3.85 11.12 -7.82
C ARG A 41 2.78 11.22 -6.75
N SER A 42 1.57 11.63 -7.15
CA SER A 42 0.45 11.68 -6.22
C SER A 42 0.14 10.30 -5.66
N PHE A 43 0.16 9.30 -6.52
CA PHE A 43 -0.09 7.92 -6.11
C PHE A 43 0.95 7.48 -5.08
N GLU A 44 2.21 7.76 -5.33
CA GLU A 44 3.27 7.35 -4.43
C GLU A 44 3.19 8.06 -3.09
N LEU A 45 2.86 9.33 -3.09
CA LEU A 45 2.70 10.07 -1.85
C LEU A 45 1.54 9.53 -1.02
N GLN A 46 0.44 9.23 -1.66
CA GLN A 46 -0.71 8.66 -0.96
C GLN A 46 -0.36 7.28 -0.41
N ARG A 47 0.32 6.47 -1.21
CA ARG A 47 0.74 5.15 -0.76
C ARG A 47 1.61 5.23 0.47
N ASP A 48 2.61 6.10 0.44
CA ASP A 48 3.54 6.22 1.55
C ASP A 48 2.85 6.76 2.81
N LYS A 49 1.94 7.71 2.62
CA LYS A 49 1.21 8.27 3.74
C LYS A 49 0.34 7.22 4.41
N GLU A 50 -0.37 6.44 3.62
CA GLU A 50 -1.25 5.43 4.19
C GLU A 50 -0.48 4.28 4.79
N PHE A 51 0.64 3.92 4.18
CA PHE A 51 1.48 2.88 4.76
C PHE A 51 2.00 3.30 6.13
N THR A 52 2.46 4.53 6.25
CA THR A 52 2.98 5.03 7.50
C THR A 52 1.89 5.11 8.57
N ALA A 53 0.68 5.41 8.15
CA ALA A 53 -0.43 5.62 9.09
C ALA A 53 -1.07 4.32 9.56
N HIS A 54 -0.92 3.22 8.81
CA HIS A 54 -1.61 2.01 9.21
C HIS A 54 -0.91 1.36 10.41
N VAL A 55 -1.70 0.64 11.20
CA VAL A 55 -1.20 -0.06 12.39
C VAL A 55 -1.31 -1.55 12.13
N CYS A 56 -0.17 -2.23 12.14
CA CYS A 56 -0.15 -3.66 11.85
C CYS A 56 -1.02 -4.47 12.80
N ALA A 57 -1.16 -4.01 14.03
CA ALA A 57 -1.98 -4.73 15.01
C ALA A 57 -3.46 -4.76 14.63
N ASP A 58 -3.89 -3.84 13.77
CA ASP A 58 -5.28 -3.80 13.31
C ASP A 58 -5.52 -4.73 12.12
N HIS A 59 -4.51 -5.40 11.66
CA HIS A 59 -4.59 -6.29 10.50
C HIS A 59 -4.07 -7.66 10.86
N LEU A 60 -4.47 -8.64 10.08
CA LEU A 60 -4.01 -10.01 10.31
C LEU A 60 -2.51 -10.10 9.99
N PRO A 61 -1.75 -10.79 10.83
CA PRO A 61 -0.34 -10.97 10.53
C PRO A 61 -0.15 -11.87 9.32
N LYS A 62 0.84 -11.53 8.51
CA LYS A 62 1.13 -12.31 7.32
C LYS A 62 1.63 -13.70 7.66
N LYS A 63 2.39 -13.78 8.73
CA LYS A 63 2.92 -15.05 9.18
C LYS A 63 2.04 -15.56 10.30
N ALA A 64 0.94 -16.17 9.91
CA ALA A 64 0.06 -16.78 10.88
C ALA A 64 0.71 -18.01 11.48
N ARG A 65 0.37 -18.30 12.70
CA ARG A 65 0.85 -19.49 13.37
C ARG A 65 -0.30 -20.39 13.68
#